data_7b7eb7a3a76f36f3e26f02ac1bfe6181
#
_entry.id   7b7eb7a3a76f36f3e26f02ac1bfe6181
#
_cell.length_a   1.000
_cell.length_b   1.000
_cell.length_c   1.000
_cell.angle_alpha   90.00
_cell.angle_beta   90.00
_cell.angle_gamma   90.00
#
_symmetry.space_group_name_H-M   'P 1'
#
loop_
_entity.id
_entity.type
_entity.pdbx_description
1 polymer ?
#
loop_
_entity_poly.entity_id
_entity_poly.type
_entity_poly.pdbx_seq_one_letter_code
_entity_poly.pdbx_strand_id
1 'polypeptide(L)'
;MKFNKHNFSLHRPAIMGICNVTLDSFSDGGKNYKTNEALKNIKKMHQCGAQIIDIGAESARPGSDPISYQKEISKIAPILKKLPKNKFIISIDTNKIETQEFALKNGVHVINDIFGGSDDLFLLTKKYKNGLILMHTPAPPKIMQSKVNDYVDVIKDIKKYFKKRIKQLNKHRILPSRIWFDPGIGFGKNLSQNLKIIKNIKKFKIEKYGLLMGVSRKSWINSIDKSNVNERLGGSLAPVLFSQNLGVDIFRVHDVKETFQAIKVFKRIECSK
;
A
#
# COMPACT_ATOMS: atom_id res chain seq x y z
N MET A 1 17.09 5.24 2.52
CA MET A 1 16.30 6.12 1.63
C MET A 1 16.18 7.50 2.25
N LYS A 2 16.31 8.55 1.45
CA LYS A 2 16.18 9.93 1.93
C LYS A 2 14.86 10.52 1.43
N PHE A 3 13.99 10.92 2.36
CA PHE A 3 12.77 11.66 2.09
C PHE A 3 12.83 12.99 2.84
N ASN A 4 12.69 14.09 2.12
CA ASN A 4 12.85 15.44 2.71
C ASN A 4 14.17 15.56 3.50
N LYS A 5 14.06 15.85 4.81
CA LYS A 5 15.19 15.99 5.75
C LYS A 5 15.58 14.66 6.43
N HIS A 6 14.83 13.57 6.24
CA HIS A 6 14.98 12.34 7.01
C HIS A 6 15.59 11.21 6.18
N ASN A 7 16.53 10.49 6.79
CA ASN A 7 17.12 9.28 6.23
C ASN A 7 16.49 8.06 6.92
N PHE A 8 16.01 7.10 6.11
CA PHE A 8 15.44 5.85 6.60
C PHE A 8 16.23 4.67 6.05
N SER A 9 16.59 3.72 6.91
CA SER A 9 17.09 2.40 6.52
C SER A 9 15.91 1.44 6.51
N LEU A 10 15.62 0.83 5.36
CA LEU A 10 14.59 -0.21 5.25
C LEU A 10 15.25 -1.57 5.20
N HIS A 11 14.88 -2.44 6.14
CA HIS A 11 15.15 -3.87 6.00
C HIS A 11 14.29 -4.42 4.85
N ARG A 12 14.82 -5.34 4.06
CA ARG A 12 14.10 -5.96 2.95
C ARG A 12 13.81 -7.43 3.23
N PRO A 13 12.57 -7.86 3.02
CA PRO A 13 11.38 -7.04 2.74
C PRO A 13 10.99 -6.16 3.92
N ALA A 14 10.52 -4.94 3.65
CA ALA A 14 9.97 -4.04 4.65
C ALA A 14 8.48 -4.35 4.91
N ILE A 15 8.01 -4.05 6.12
CA ILE A 15 6.59 -4.17 6.46
C ILE A 15 5.95 -2.78 6.49
N MET A 16 4.87 -2.64 5.72
CA MET A 16 4.00 -1.48 5.66
C MET A 16 2.68 -1.80 6.35
N GLY A 17 2.48 -1.22 7.54
CA GLY A 17 1.26 -1.42 8.34
C GLY A 17 0.11 -0.55 7.84
N ILE A 18 -1.07 -1.14 7.66
CA ILE A 18 -2.29 -0.47 7.21
C ILE A 18 -2.99 0.17 8.40
N CYS A 19 -3.20 1.48 8.35
CA CYS A 19 -3.95 2.25 9.32
C CYS A 19 -5.17 2.91 8.65
N ASN A 20 -6.32 2.22 8.65
CA ASN A 20 -7.55 2.77 8.11
C ASN A 20 -8.25 3.66 9.14
N VAL A 21 -8.52 4.91 8.76
CA VAL A 21 -9.24 5.91 9.57
C VAL A 21 -10.65 6.12 8.97
N THR A 22 -11.39 5.02 8.83
CA THR A 22 -12.77 5.04 8.32
C THR A 22 -13.77 5.35 9.45
N LEU A 23 -14.79 6.12 9.12
CA LEU A 23 -15.88 6.44 10.06
C LEU A 23 -16.96 5.34 9.94
N ASP A 24 -16.97 4.39 10.86
CA ASP A 24 -18.20 3.68 11.17
C ASP A 24 -18.63 4.10 12.59
N SER A 25 -19.63 4.98 12.64
CA SER A 25 -20.55 5.34 13.71
C SER A 25 -20.66 6.84 14.05
N PHE A 26 -21.90 7.25 14.18
CA PHE A 26 -22.42 8.60 14.49
C PHE A 26 -22.11 8.98 15.95
N SER A 27 -21.25 10.00 16.18
CA SER A 27 -21.33 10.92 17.32
C SER A 27 -20.15 11.92 17.32
N ASP A 28 -20.43 13.19 17.60
CA ASP A 28 -19.43 14.29 17.63
C ASP A 28 -18.34 14.14 18.71
N GLY A 29 -18.56 13.34 19.75
CA GLY A 29 -17.52 12.96 20.72
C GLY A 29 -16.45 11.99 20.20
N GLY A 30 -16.68 11.37 19.04
CA GLY A 30 -15.82 10.32 18.47
C GLY A 30 -14.54 10.79 17.76
N LYS A 31 -14.42 12.04 17.33
CA LYS A 31 -13.26 12.48 16.52
C LYS A 31 -11.93 12.40 17.27
N ASN A 32 -11.87 12.89 18.50
CA ASN A 32 -10.66 12.84 19.33
C ASN A 32 -10.34 11.40 19.78
N TYR A 33 -11.35 10.61 20.09
CA TYR A 33 -11.21 9.20 20.47
C TYR A 33 -10.59 8.41 19.31
N LYS A 34 -11.14 8.53 18.09
CA LYS A 34 -10.63 7.85 16.88
C LYS A 34 -9.22 8.27 16.51
N THR A 35 -8.88 9.56 16.65
CA THR A 35 -7.52 10.04 16.45
C THR A 35 -6.55 9.38 17.43
N ASN A 36 -6.91 9.29 18.70
CA ASN A 36 -6.06 8.68 19.73
C ASN A 36 -5.94 7.15 19.53
N GLU A 37 -7.00 6.46 19.12
CA GLU A 37 -6.93 5.04 18.74
C GLU A 37 -6.02 4.81 17.54
N ALA A 38 -6.16 5.62 16.47
CA ALA A 38 -5.28 5.54 15.32
C ALA A 38 -3.80 5.75 15.71
N LEU A 39 -3.50 6.76 16.55
CA LEU A 39 -2.15 7.00 17.05
C LEU A 39 -1.62 5.84 17.91
N LYS A 40 -2.44 5.27 18.78
CA LYS A 40 -2.11 4.09 19.57
C LYS A 40 -1.80 2.88 18.68
N ASN A 41 -2.63 2.65 17.66
CA ASN A 41 -2.43 1.57 16.70
C ASN A 41 -1.16 1.78 15.86
N ILE A 42 -0.91 2.98 15.37
CA ILE A 42 0.32 3.35 14.64
C ILE A 42 1.56 3.07 15.50
N LYS A 43 1.54 3.50 16.76
CA LYS A 43 2.63 3.24 17.70
C LYS A 43 2.86 1.74 17.91
N LYS A 44 1.77 0.96 18.08
CA LYS A 44 1.82 -0.51 18.21
C LYS A 44 2.39 -1.17 16.96
N MET A 45 1.92 -0.80 15.77
CA MET A 45 2.45 -1.33 14.51
C MET A 45 3.94 -1.07 14.35
N HIS A 46 4.40 0.15 14.64
CA HIS A 46 5.84 0.48 14.59
C HIS A 46 6.64 -0.36 15.59
N GLN A 47 6.18 -0.49 16.83
CA GLN A 47 6.83 -1.34 17.85
C GLN A 47 6.87 -2.82 17.45
N CYS A 48 5.89 -3.28 16.68
CA CYS A 48 5.82 -4.65 16.16
C CYS A 48 6.62 -4.87 14.87
N GLY A 49 7.35 -3.86 14.37
CA GLY A 49 8.26 -4.01 13.23
C GLY A 49 7.82 -3.35 11.93
N ALA A 50 6.71 -2.61 11.91
CA ALA A 50 6.37 -1.80 10.74
C ALA A 50 7.37 -0.66 10.56
N GLN A 51 7.97 -0.57 9.40
CA GLN A 51 8.90 0.50 9.01
C GLN A 51 8.19 1.62 8.24
N ILE A 52 7.04 1.30 7.67
CA ILE A 52 6.16 2.21 6.95
C ILE A 52 4.77 2.09 7.55
N ILE A 53 4.11 3.21 7.77
CA ILE A 53 2.70 3.25 8.18
C ILE A 53 1.91 3.92 7.06
N ASP A 54 0.93 3.20 6.52
CA ASP A 54 0.08 3.67 5.43
C ASP A 54 -1.29 4.05 5.96
N ILE A 55 -1.59 5.35 5.96
CA ILE A 55 -2.81 5.91 6.52
C ILE A 55 -3.80 6.16 5.39
N GLY A 56 -4.96 5.52 5.47
CA GLY A 56 -6.06 5.68 4.53
C GLY A 56 -7.33 6.14 5.22
N ALA A 57 -8.01 7.15 4.67
CA ALA A 57 -9.27 7.68 5.21
C ALA A 57 -10.48 7.29 4.36
N GLU A 58 -10.26 6.69 3.20
CA GLU A 58 -11.27 6.16 2.29
C GLU A 58 -11.13 4.64 2.18
N SER A 59 -12.25 3.95 1.99
CA SER A 59 -12.23 2.50 1.74
C SER A 59 -11.94 2.22 0.27
N ALA A 60 -10.90 1.46 -0.01
CA ALA A 60 -10.61 0.94 -1.35
C ALA A 60 -11.26 -0.44 -1.62
N ARG A 61 -12.19 -0.89 -0.76
CA ARG A 61 -12.91 -2.16 -0.95
C ARG A 61 -13.80 -2.09 -2.20
N PRO A 62 -14.02 -3.22 -2.90
CA PRO A 62 -14.99 -3.28 -3.99
C PRO A 62 -16.36 -2.75 -3.55
N GLY A 63 -16.96 -1.88 -4.38
CA GLY A 63 -18.29 -1.32 -4.12
C GLY A 63 -18.34 -0.13 -3.15
N SER A 64 -17.21 0.30 -2.54
CA SER A 64 -17.20 1.47 -1.66
C SER A 64 -17.42 2.77 -2.43
N ASP A 65 -18.22 3.68 -1.83
CA ASP A 65 -18.39 5.02 -2.36
C ASP A 65 -17.23 5.93 -1.98
N PRO A 66 -16.79 6.80 -2.91
CA PRO A 66 -15.74 7.77 -2.64
C PRO A 66 -16.22 8.85 -1.67
N ILE A 67 -15.33 9.39 -0.84
CA ILE A 67 -15.56 10.55 -0.01
C ILE A 67 -14.92 11.80 -0.64
N SER A 68 -15.37 13.00 -0.25
CA SER A 68 -14.72 14.24 -0.73
C SER A 68 -13.32 14.40 -0.13
N TYR A 69 -12.44 15.14 -0.81
CA TYR A 69 -11.09 15.43 -0.30
C TYR A 69 -11.12 16.20 1.02
N GLN A 70 -12.11 17.10 1.22
CA GLN A 70 -12.28 17.83 2.48
C GLN A 70 -12.54 16.87 3.64
N LYS A 71 -13.41 15.88 3.43
CA LYS A 71 -13.74 14.85 4.41
C LYS A 71 -12.53 13.94 4.68
N GLU A 72 -11.76 13.62 3.66
CA GLU A 72 -10.53 12.85 3.77
C GLU A 72 -9.48 13.62 4.58
N ILE A 73 -9.20 14.88 4.23
CA ILE A 73 -8.27 15.75 4.95
C ILE A 73 -8.70 15.93 6.42
N SER A 74 -10.00 16.13 6.68
CA SER A 74 -10.49 16.31 8.06
C SER A 74 -10.20 15.11 8.98
N LYS A 75 -10.09 13.91 8.41
CA LYS A 75 -9.77 12.68 9.14
C LYS A 75 -8.25 12.50 9.37
N ILE A 76 -7.42 12.81 8.37
CA ILE A 76 -5.98 12.58 8.45
C ILE A 76 -5.23 13.72 9.13
N ALA A 77 -5.68 14.96 9.04
CA ALA A 77 -5.00 16.13 9.56
C ALA A 77 -4.66 16.04 11.06
N PRO A 78 -5.60 15.67 11.97
CA PRO A 78 -5.31 15.59 13.39
C PRO A 78 -4.27 14.48 13.72
N ILE A 79 -4.22 13.42 12.91
CA ILE A 79 -3.24 12.35 13.05
C ILE A 79 -1.88 12.85 12.58
N LEU A 80 -1.79 13.44 11.38
CA LEU A 80 -0.54 13.96 10.82
C LEU A 80 0.11 15.01 11.72
N LYS A 81 -0.69 15.87 12.36
CA LYS A 81 -0.17 16.88 13.30
C LYS A 81 0.58 16.28 14.50
N LYS A 82 0.15 15.10 14.99
CA LYS A 82 0.70 14.44 16.18
C LYS A 82 1.77 13.39 15.88
N LEU A 83 1.96 12.98 14.62
CA LEU A 83 2.92 11.93 14.27
C LEU A 83 4.37 12.45 14.21
N PRO A 84 5.33 11.70 14.80
CA PRO A 84 6.76 11.99 14.64
C PRO A 84 7.20 11.69 13.19
N LYS A 85 7.87 12.67 12.54
CA LYS A 85 8.27 12.57 11.13
C LYS A 85 9.60 11.85 10.90
N ASN A 86 10.32 11.47 11.96
CA ASN A 86 11.67 10.90 11.89
C ASN A 86 11.79 9.46 12.41
N LYS A 87 10.71 8.87 12.92
CA LYS A 87 10.76 7.51 13.52
C LYS A 87 10.46 6.39 12.52
N PHE A 88 9.55 6.63 11.59
CA PHE A 88 9.12 5.69 10.55
C PHE A 88 8.66 6.45 9.32
N ILE A 89 8.55 5.75 8.20
CA ILE A 89 8.04 6.34 6.96
C ILE A 89 6.52 6.46 7.08
N ILE A 90 5.99 7.66 6.84
CA ILE A 90 4.55 7.93 6.78
C ILE A 90 4.14 7.91 5.31
N SER A 91 3.18 7.07 4.99
CA SER A 91 2.51 6.97 3.69
C SER A 91 1.05 7.38 3.82
N ILE A 92 0.49 7.98 2.78
CA ILE A 92 -0.95 8.26 2.66
C ILE A 92 -1.51 7.51 1.46
N ASP A 93 -2.57 6.72 1.72
CA ASP A 93 -3.35 6.01 0.70
C ASP A 93 -4.47 6.91 0.20
N THR A 94 -4.24 7.57 -0.93
CA THR A 94 -5.19 8.48 -1.57
C THR A 94 -4.86 8.72 -3.04
N ASN A 95 -5.91 8.92 -3.85
CA ASN A 95 -5.81 9.31 -5.27
C ASN A 95 -6.23 10.77 -5.53
N LYS A 96 -6.63 11.52 -4.48
CA LYS A 96 -7.10 12.90 -4.62
C LYS A 96 -5.92 13.87 -4.50
N ILE A 97 -5.72 14.67 -5.53
CA ILE A 97 -4.56 15.57 -5.63
C ILE A 97 -4.50 16.58 -4.48
N GLU A 98 -5.65 17.07 -4.02
CA GLU A 98 -5.73 18.00 -2.91
C GLU A 98 -5.29 17.36 -1.59
N THR A 99 -5.68 16.09 -1.36
CA THR A 99 -5.25 15.31 -0.19
C THR A 99 -3.77 14.98 -0.28
N GLN A 100 -3.28 14.62 -1.47
CA GLN A 100 -1.87 14.33 -1.72
C GLN A 100 -1.00 15.56 -1.43
N GLU A 101 -1.38 16.74 -1.96
CA GLU A 101 -0.64 17.97 -1.70
C GLU A 101 -0.68 18.38 -0.23
N PHE A 102 -1.86 18.29 0.41
CA PHE A 102 -2.01 18.55 1.85
C PHE A 102 -1.09 17.65 2.67
N ALA A 103 -1.08 16.34 2.38
CA ALA A 103 -0.25 15.37 3.08
C ALA A 103 1.25 15.70 2.95
N LEU A 104 1.71 16.01 1.74
CA LEU A 104 3.11 16.36 1.47
C LEU A 104 3.52 17.65 2.16
N LYS A 105 2.67 18.68 2.18
CA LYS A 105 2.89 19.92 2.97
C LYS A 105 3.03 19.64 4.47
N ASN A 106 2.38 18.59 4.98
CA ASN A 106 2.42 18.17 6.37
C ASN A 106 3.48 17.10 6.66
N GLY A 107 4.49 16.92 5.79
CA GLY A 107 5.66 16.12 6.03
C GLY A 107 5.47 14.60 5.83
N VAL A 108 4.48 14.19 5.06
CA VAL A 108 4.33 12.80 4.60
C VAL A 108 5.47 12.45 3.64
N HIS A 109 5.95 11.21 3.69
CA HIS A 109 7.12 10.74 2.95
C HIS A 109 6.75 10.05 1.64
N VAL A 110 5.62 9.34 1.60
CA VAL A 110 5.18 8.52 0.47
C VAL A 110 3.72 8.76 0.17
N ILE A 111 3.36 8.85 -1.09
CA ILE A 111 1.97 8.76 -1.56
C ILE A 111 1.75 7.36 -2.14
N ASN A 112 0.72 6.67 -1.65
CA ASN A 112 0.25 5.40 -2.17
C ASN A 112 -1.02 5.66 -2.99
N ASP A 113 -0.89 5.53 -4.32
CA ASP A 113 -1.98 5.84 -5.25
C ASP A 113 -2.45 4.57 -5.96
N ILE A 114 -3.67 4.15 -5.63
CA ILE A 114 -4.29 2.94 -6.18
C ILE A 114 -4.64 3.07 -7.67
N PHE A 115 -4.67 4.29 -8.24
CA PHE A 115 -4.89 4.53 -9.68
C PHE A 115 -3.59 4.73 -10.46
N GLY A 116 -2.45 4.60 -9.78
CA GLY A 116 -1.14 4.62 -10.41
C GLY A 116 -0.67 6.01 -10.85
N GLY A 117 -1.16 7.04 -10.21
CA GLY A 117 -0.69 8.41 -10.37
C GLY A 117 -1.25 9.17 -11.57
N SER A 118 -1.13 10.49 -11.50
CA SER A 118 -1.47 11.46 -12.53
C SER A 118 -0.26 12.36 -12.83
N ASP A 119 -0.32 13.13 -13.90
CA ASP A 119 0.73 14.13 -14.22
C ASP A 119 0.85 15.18 -13.09
N ASP A 120 -0.26 15.58 -12.46
CA ASP A 120 -0.25 16.50 -11.31
C ASP A 120 0.48 15.89 -10.10
N LEU A 121 0.22 14.62 -9.77
CA LEU A 121 0.96 13.93 -8.73
C LEU A 121 2.45 13.84 -9.05
N PHE A 122 2.81 13.63 -10.31
CA PHE A 122 4.22 13.59 -10.71
C PHE A 122 4.90 14.96 -10.58
N LEU A 123 4.19 16.05 -10.86
CA LEU A 123 4.67 17.42 -10.59
C LEU A 123 4.86 17.66 -9.09
N LEU A 124 3.89 17.24 -8.25
CA LEU A 124 4.04 17.30 -6.79
C LEU A 124 5.25 16.47 -6.32
N THR A 125 5.43 15.26 -6.85
CA THR A 125 6.56 14.39 -6.51
C THR A 125 7.90 15.02 -6.85
N LYS A 126 7.99 15.70 -7.99
CA LYS A 126 9.19 16.46 -8.37
C LYS A 126 9.46 17.60 -7.37
N LYS A 127 8.41 18.34 -6.98
CA LYS A 127 8.48 19.47 -6.04
C LYS A 127 8.88 19.00 -4.63
N TYR A 128 8.20 18.00 -4.08
CA TYR A 128 8.37 17.55 -2.69
C TYR A 128 9.42 16.44 -2.54
N LYS A 129 9.89 15.86 -3.63
CA LYS A 129 10.88 14.76 -3.64
C LYS A 129 10.46 13.56 -2.76
N ASN A 130 9.15 13.29 -2.68
CA ASN A 130 8.56 12.17 -1.97
C ASN A 130 8.71 10.83 -2.70
N GLY A 131 8.36 9.74 -2.03
CA GLY A 131 8.19 8.42 -2.63
C GLY A 131 6.80 8.23 -3.22
N LEU A 132 6.67 7.35 -4.20
CA LEU A 132 5.37 6.94 -4.77
C LEU A 132 5.23 5.43 -4.78
N ILE A 133 4.04 4.97 -4.41
CA ILE A 133 3.56 3.62 -4.70
C ILE A 133 2.47 3.77 -5.76
N LEU A 134 2.66 3.10 -6.88
CA LEU A 134 1.78 3.18 -8.04
C LEU A 134 1.18 1.80 -8.29
N MET A 135 -0.11 1.65 -7.95
CA MET A 135 -0.80 0.36 -8.08
C MET A 135 -1.48 0.23 -9.45
N HIS A 136 -1.55 -1.00 -9.93
CA HIS A 136 -2.37 -1.36 -11.08
C HIS A 136 -3.79 -1.71 -10.64
N THR A 137 -4.76 -0.94 -11.12
CA THR A 137 -6.20 -1.30 -11.12
C THR A 137 -6.79 -1.05 -12.50
N PRO A 138 -7.72 -1.89 -12.99
CA PRO A 138 -8.34 -1.67 -14.31
C PRO A 138 -9.36 -0.53 -14.29
N ALA A 139 -9.94 -0.23 -13.12
CA ALA A 139 -10.99 0.78 -12.94
C ALA A 139 -11.12 1.18 -11.47
N PRO A 140 -11.90 2.22 -11.14
CA PRO A 140 -12.23 2.60 -9.77
C PRO A 140 -12.88 1.47 -8.96
N PRO A 141 -12.76 1.45 -7.62
CA PRO A 141 -13.26 0.38 -6.75
C PRO A 141 -14.73 0.01 -7.00
N LYS A 142 -15.58 0.98 -7.31
CA LYS A 142 -17.02 0.78 -7.55
C LYS A 142 -17.31 -0.16 -8.72
N ILE A 143 -16.49 -0.12 -9.78
CA ILE A 143 -16.71 -0.87 -11.02
C ILE A 143 -15.56 -1.82 -11.40
N MET A 144 -14.48 -1.88 -10.62
CA MET A 144 -13.28 -2.65 -11.00
C MET A 144 -13.56 -4.15 -11.17
N GLN A 145 -14.54 -4.71 -10.43
CA GLN A 145 -14.84 -6.14 -10.53
C GLN A 145 -15.59 -6.51 -11.82
N SER A 146 -16.26 -5.57 -12.50
CA SER A 146 -16.83 -5.82 -13.83
C SER A 146 -15.76 -5.96 -14.93
N LYS A 147 -14.51 -5.57 -14.62
CA LYS A 147 -13.37 -5.54 -15.56
C LYS A 147 -12.46 -6.78 -15.50
N VAL A 148 -12.83 -7.79 -14.71
CA VAL A 148 -11.99 -9.02 -14.55
C VAL A 148 -11.78 -9.80 -15.84
N ASN A 149 -12.72 -9.71 -16.78
CA ASN A 149 -12.64 -10.42 -18.07
C ASN A 149 -11.91 -9.63 -19.17
N ASP A 150 -11.52 -8.36 -18.90
CA ASP A 150 -10.84 -7.51 -19.88
C ASP A 150 -9.36 -7.91 -20.08
N TYR A 151 -8.79 -8.78 -19.21
CA TYR A 151 -7.42 -9.25 -19.35
C TYR A 151 -7.29 -10.39 -20.36
N VAL A 152 -6.44 -10.20 -21.35
CA VAL A 152 -5.99 -11.28 -22.24
C VAL A 152 -4.90 -12.12 -21.54
N ASP A 153 -3.89 -11.45 -20.99
CA ASP A 153 -2.89 -12.03 -20.10
C ASP A 153 -2.57 -11.03 -18.99
N VAL A 154 -3.07 -11.32 -17.80
CA VAL A 154 -2.93 -10.42 -16.62
C VAL A 154 -1.47 -10.04 -16.32
N ILE A 155 -0.51 -10.93 -16.56
CA ILE A 155 0.92 -10.64 -16.34
C ILE A 155 1.44 -9.65 -17.38
N LYS A 156 1.13 -9.91 -18.67
CA LYS A 156 1.56 -9.03 -19.77
C LYS A 156 0.91 -7.65 -19.67
N ASP A 157 -0.38 -7.61 -19.32
CA ASP A 157 -1.16 -6.38 -19.25
C ASP A 157 -0.67 -5.48 -18.10
N ILE A 158 -0.42 -6.03 -16.91
CA ILE A 158 0.17 -5.29 -15.79
C ILE A 158 1.59 -4.80 -16.14
N LYS A 159 2.42 -5.64 -16.79
CA LYS A 159 3.77 -5.20 -17.24
C LYS A 159 3.70 -4.08 -18.27
N LYS A 160 2.74 -4.11 -19.20
CA LYS A 160 2.50 -3.04 -20.18
C LYS A 160 2.10 -1.74 -19.47
N TYR A 161 1.22 -1.86 -18.46
CA TYR A 161 0.84 -0.73 -17.62
C TYR A 161 2.04 -0.12 -16.90
N PHE A 162 2.88 -0.92 -16.24
CA PHE A 162 4.08 -0.41 -15.55
C PHE A 162 5.04 0.28 -16.52
N LYS A 163 5.26 -0.30 -17.72
CA LYS A 163 6.07 0.34 -18.77
C LYS A 163 5.52 1.72 -19.17
N LYS A 164 4.19 1.85 -19.28
CA LYS A 164 3.53 3.15 -19.58
C LYS A 164 3.82 4.16 -18.45
N ARG A 165 3.68 3.74 -17.17
CA ARG A 165 3.96 4.61 -16.02
C ARG A 165 5.43 5.02 -15.94
N ILE A 166 6.37 4.13 -16.25
CA ILE A 166 7.80 4.44 -16.31
C ILE A 166 8.08 5.53 -17.35
N LYS A 167 7.47 5.47 -18.55
CA LYS A 167 7.62 6.52 -19.55
C LYS A 167 7.16 7.89 -19.03
N GLN A 168 6.04 7.94 -18.30
CA GLN A 168 5.52 9.16 -17.70
C GLN A 168 6.45 9.68 -16.57
N LEU A 169 6.90 8.80 -15.67
CA LEU A 169 7.86 9.16 -14.62
C LEU A 169 9.16 9.73 -15.18
N ASN A 170 9.68 9.14 -16.24
CA ASN A 170 10.89 9.62 -16.92
C ASN A 170 10.69 11.00 -17.54
N LYS A 171 9.52 11.28 -18.16
CA LYS A 171 9.16 12.61 -18.68
C LYS A 171 9.23 13.67 -17.57
N HIS A 172 8.80 13.34 -16.36
CA HIS A 172 8.86 14.22 -15.20
C HIS A 172 10.21 14.19 -14.46
N ARG A 173 11.19 13.38 -14.91
CA ARG A 173 12.52 13.21 -14.30
C ARG A 173 12.46 12.77 -12.85
N ILE A 174 11.52 11.86 -12.51
CA ILE A 174 11.39 11.30 -11.17
C ILE A 174 12.37 10.14 -10.99
N LEU A 175 13.09 10.13 -9.87
CA LEU A 175 14.09 9.11 -9.59
C LEU A 175 13.46 7.73 -9.36
N PRO A 176 13.89 6.67 -10.08
CA PRO A 176 13.37 5.31 -9.93
C PRO A 176 13.43 4.77 -8.50
N SER A 177 14.48 5.12 -7.75
CA SER A 177 14.69 4.68 -6.36
C SER A 177 13.62 5.16 -5.36
N ARG A 178 12.72 6.04 -5.78
CA ARG A 178 11.59 6.55 -4.98
C ARG A 178 10.26 5.92 -5.35
N ILE A 179 10.25 4.99 -6.32
CA ILE A 179 9.02 4.45 -6.89
C ILE A 179 8.91 2.97 -6.57
N TRP A 180 7.73 2.54 -6.10
CA TRP A 180 7.34 1.15 -5.97
C TRP A 180 6.12 0.89 -6.84
N PHE A 181 6.15 -0.21 -7.57
CA PHE A 181 5.00 -0.71 -8.32
C PHE A 181 4.27 -1.79 -7.53
N ASP A 182 2.93 -1.73 -7.51
CA ASP A 182 2.06 -2.75 -6.93
C ASP A 182 1.20 -3.37 -8.06
N PRO A 183 1.26 -4.69 -8.29
CA PRO A 183 0.42 -5.35 -9.30
C PRO A 183 -1.08 -5.35 -8.96
N GLY A 184 -1.47 -4.90 -7.76
CA GLY A 184 -2.86 -4.71 -7.37
C GLY A 184 -3.62 -6.02 -7.18
N ILE A 185 -3.07 -6.97 -6.40
CA ILE A 185 -3.74 -8.23 -6.06
C ILE A 185 -5.07 -7.93 -5.37
N GLY A 186 -6.16 -8.55 -5.84
CA GLY A 186 -7.52 -8.35 -5.32
C GLY A 186 -8.25 -7.12 -5.89
N PHE A 187 -7.63 -6.35 -6.79
CA PHE A 187 -8.24 -5.20 -7.43
C PHE A 187 -8.59 -5.51 -8.90
N GLY A 188 -9.88 -5.72 -9.18
CA GLY A 188 -10.38 -6.04 -10.52
C GLY A 188 -9.74 -7.29 -11.13
N LYS A 189 -9.57 -8.34 -10.32
CA LYS A 189 -8.96 -9.61 -10.72
C LYS A 189 -9.70 -10.77 -10.07
N ASN A 190 -9.98 -11.82 -10.83
CA ASN A 190 -10.57 -13.06 -10.33
C ASN A 190 -9.53 -13.91 -9.56
N LEU A 191 -9.99 -15.04 -8.97
CA LEU A 191 -9.12 -15.93 -8.19
C LEU A 191 -7.90 -16.41 -8.99
N SER A 192 -8.14 -16.97 -10.19
CA SER A 192 -7.08 -17.51 -11.04
C SER A 192 -6.03 -16.45 -11.40
N GLN A 193 -6.48 -15.23 -11.73
CA GLN A 193 -5.59 -14.11 -12.04
C GLN A 193 -4.77 -13.69 -10.81
N ASN A 194 -5.37 -13.61 -9.62
CA ASN A 194 -4.67 -13.30 -8.39
C ASN A 194 -3.58 -14.34 -8.08
N LEU A 195 -3.90 -15.63 -8.16
CA LEU A 195 -2.94 -16.72 -7.96
C LEU A 195 -1.83 -16.71 -9.02
N LYS A 196 -2.17 -16.43 -10.29
CA LYS A 196 -1.18 -16.29 -11.37
C LYS A 196 -0.22 -15.14 -11.11
N ILE A 197 -0.69 -14.00 -10.58
CA ILE A 197 0.16 -12.86 -10.19
C ILE A 197 1.10 -13.26 -9.05
N ILE A 198 0.57 -13.86 -7.98
CA ILE A 198 1.37 -14.28 -6.81
C ILE A 198 2.46 -15.27 -7.24
N LYS A 199 2.10 -16.33 -7.98
CA LYS A 199 3.03 -17.33 -8.51
C LYS A 199 4.15 -16.70 -9.36
N ASN A 200 3.85 -15.63 -10.09
CA ASN A 200 4.79 -14.98 -11.01
C ASN A 200 5.27 -13.61 -10.50
N ILE A 201 5.23 -13.34 -9.20
CA ILE A 201 5.51 -12.02 -8.62
C ILE A 201 6.89 -11.49 -9.01
N LYS A 202 7.90 -12.35 -9.12
CA LYS A 202 9.25 -12.00 -9.56
C LYS A 202 9.28 -11.32 -10.94
N LYS A 203 8.31 -11.64 -11.83
CA LYS A 203 8.22 -11.04 -13.18
C LYS A 203 7.86 -9.56 -13.19
N PHE A 204 7.37 -9.03 -12.05
CA PHE A 204 7.05 -7.61 -11.88
C PHE A 204 8.19 -6.79 -11.30
N LYS A 205 9.28 -7.45 -10.83
CA LYS A 205 10.48 -6.74 -10.40
C LYS A 205 11.13 -6.07 -11.61
N ILE A 206 11.27 -4.77 -11.54
CA ILE A 206 11.92 -3.93 -12.56
C ILE A 206 13.17 -3.33 -11.93
N GLU A 207 14.30 -3.43 -12.63
CA GLU A 207 15.57 -2.87 -12.15
C GLU A 207 15.41 -1.39 -11.77
N LYS A 208 16.03 -0.98 -10.67
CA LYS A 208 16.00 0.37 -10.07
C LYS A 208 14.67 0.78 -9.42
N TYR A 209 13.56 0.04 -9.69
CA TYR A 209 12.26 0.29 -9.09
C TYR A 209 11.96 -0.70 -7.96
N GLY A 210 11.18 -0.27 -6.97
CA GLY A 210 10.68 -1.14 -5.92
C GLY A 210 9.47 -1.94 -6.36
N LEU A 211 9.23 -3.07 -5.68
CA LEU A 211 8.03 -3.90 -5.82
C LEU A 211 7.31 -3.98 -4.47
N LEU A 212 6.04 -3.57 -4.45
CA LEU A 212 5.16 -3.71 -3.30
C LEU A 212 4.14 -4.82 -3.57
N MET A 213 3.74 -5.51 -2.52
CA MET A 213 2.72 -6.55 -2.56
C MET A 213 1.73 -6.42 -1.40
N GLY A 214 0.46 -6.20 -1.71
CA GLY A 214 -0.64 -6.14 -0.74
C GLY A 214 -1.55 -7.36 -0.85
N VAL A 215 -1.44 -8.33 0.08
CA VAL A 215 -2.20 -9.60 0.05
C VAL A 215 -3.06 -9.83 1.28
N SER A 216 -2.91 -8.98 2.30
CA SER A 216 -3.51 -9.19 3.61
C SER A 216 -5.03 -9.08 3.61
N ARG A 217 -5.70 -10.11 4.16
CA ARG A 217 -7.14 -10.23 4.40
C ARG A 217 -8.03 -10.09 3.14
N LYS A 218 -7.46 -10.32 1.94
CA LYS A 218 -8.15 -10.17 0.66
C LYS A 218 -9.27 -11.20 0.47
N SER A 219 -10.30 -10.82 -0.32
CA SER A 219 -11.48 -11.66 -0.58
C SER A 219 -11.17 -12.95 -1.33
N TRP A 220 -10.13 -12.97 -2.17
CA TRP A 220 -9.74 -14.19 -2.89
C TRP A 220 -9.34 -15.33 -1.95
N ILE A 221 -8.93 -15.05 -0.70
CA ILE A 221 -8.67 -16.07 0.33
C ILE A 221 -9.95 -16.81 0.66
N ASN A 222 -11.06 -16.08 0.85
CA ASN A 222 -12.39 -16.66 1.08
C ASN A 222 -12.89 -17.54 -0.09
N SER A 223 -12.40 -17.30 -1.30
CA SER A 223 -12.74 -18.14 -2.46
C SER A 223 -12.00 -19.48 -2.47
N ILE A 224 -10.93 -19.62 -1.67
CA ILE A 224 -10.18 -20.87 -1.51
C ILE A 224 -10.68 -21.60 -0.25
N ASP A 225 -10.79 -20.86 0.85
CA ASP A 225 -11.22 -21.34 2.15
C ASP A 225 -12.19 -20.32 2.75
N LYS A 226 -13.45 -20.75 2.95
CA LYS A 226 -14.53 -19.89 3.46
C LYS A 226 -14.16 -19.32 4.82
N SER A 227 -14.06 -17.99 4.89
CA SER A 227 -13.55 -17.31 6.08
C SER A 227 -14.03 -15.86 6.17
N ASN A 228 -14.29 -15.39 7.39
CA ASN A 228 -14.48 -13.96 7.66
C ASN A 228 -13.15 -13.20 7.56
N VAL A 229 -13.20 -11.88 7.40
CA VAL A 229 -12.01 -11.03 7.21
C VAL A 229 -10.96 -11.23 8.31
N ASN A 230 -11.40 -11.44 9.56
CA ASN A 230 -10.50 -11.60 10.72
C ASN A 230 -9.88 -13.02 10.82
N GLU A 231 -10.43 -13.99 10.09
CA GLU A 231 -9.95 -15.39 10.08
C GLU A 231 -8.90 -15.64 9.00
N ARG A 232 -8.62 -14.65 8.14
CA ARG A 232 -7.72 -14.78 6.98
C ARG A 232 -6.24 -14.57 7.28
N LEU A 233 -5.80 -14.74 8.53
CA LEU A 233 -4.40 -14.56 8.90
C LEU A 233 -3.49 -15.55 8.16
N GLY A 234 -3.78 -16.85 8.24
CA GLY A 234 -2.98 -17.89 7.55
C GLY A 234 -2.92 -17.68 6.06
N GLY A 235 -4.07 -17.40 5.41
CA GLY A 235 -4.13 -17.08 3.99
C GLY A 235 -3.44 -15.77 3.60
N SER A 236 -3.22 -14.85 4.55
CA SER A 236 -2.45 -13.62 4.35
C SER A 236 -0.94 -13.87 4.47
N LEU A 237 -0.51 -14.74 5.38
CA LEU A 237 0.91 -15.06 5.61
C LEU A 237 1.49 -15.95 4.51
N ALA A 238 0.71 -16.91 4.00
CA ALA A 238 1.18 -17.85 2.98
C ALA A 238 1.80 -17.14 1.75
N PRO A 239 1.13 -16.19 1.06
CA PRO A 239 1.73 -15.49 -0.07
C PRO A 239 2.88 -14.57 0.31
N VAL A 240 2.94 -14.05 1.55
CA VAL A 240 4.09 -13.27 2.04
C VAL A 240 5.32 -14.17 2.12
N LEU A 241 5.23 -15.33 2.79
CA LEU A 241 6.33 -16.27 2.92
C LEU A 241 6.75 -16.85 1.57
N PHE A 242 5.79 -17.19 0.70
CA PHE A 242 6.06 -17.66 -0.66
C PHE A 242 6.89 -16.66 -1.47
N SER A 243 6.64 -15.36 -1.30
CA SER A 243 7.18 -14.32 -2.19
C SER A 243 8.33 -13.50 -1.60
N GLN A 244 8.69 -13.67 -0.34
CA GLN A 244 9.67 -12.80 0.33
C GLN A 244 11.07 -12.83 -0.31
N ASN A 245 11.46 -13.95 -0.95
CA ASN A 245 12.73 -14.10 -1.66
C ASN A 245 12.60 -13.87 -3.18
N LEU A 246 11.41 -13.49 -3.64
CA LEU A 246 11.13 -13.28 -5.06
C LEU A 246 11.25 -11.80 -5.51
N GLY A 247 11.94 -10.97 -4.71
CA GLY A 247 12.24 -9.58 -5.06
C GLY A 247 11.16 -8.56 -4.63
N VAL A 248 10.23 -8.96 -3.75
CA VAL A 248 9.29 -8.03 -3.11
C VAL A 248 10.06 -7.18 -2.09
N ASP A 249 9.96 -5.85 -2.21
CA ASP A 249 10.64 -4.92 -1.31
C ASP A 249 9.76 -4.51 -0.12
N ILE A 250 8.43 -4.47 -0.30
CA ILE A 250 7.47 -4.04 0.73
C ILE A 250 6.25 -4.97 0.73
N PHE A 251 5.88 -5.46 1.91
CA PHE A 251 4.60 -6.11 2.16
C PHE A 251 3.66 -5.16 2.89
N ARG A 252 2.50 -4.86 2.27
CA ARG A 252 1.44 -4.03 2.86
C ARG A 252 0.42 -4.92 3.57
N VAL A 253 0.34 -4.83 4.90
CA VAL A 253 -0.38 -5.78 5.75
C VAL A 253 -1.17 -5.13 6.88
N HIS A 254 -2.23 -5.81 7.36
CA HIS A 254 -2.96 -5.47 8.57
C HIS A 254 -2.28 -6.05 9.83
N ASP A 255 -1.81 -7.30 9.73
CA ASP A 255 -1.31 -8.11 10.84
C ASP A 255 0.22 -8.01 10.93
N VAL A 256 0.69 -6.81 11.36
CA VAL A 256 2.13 -6.46 11.35
C VAL A 256 2.95 -7.41 12.22
N LYS A 257 2.52 -7.65 13.47
CA LYS A 257 3.26 -8.47 14.44
C LYS A 257 3.46 -9.89 13.92
N GLU A 258 2.39 -10.50 13.45
CA GLU A 258 2.34 -11.87 12.96
C GLU A 258 3.16 -12.02 11.67
N THR A 259 3.05 -11.04 10.76
CA THR A 259 3.84 -11.01 9.52
C THR A 259 5.32 -10.84 9.81
N PHE A 260 5.70 -9.95 10.73
CA PHE A 260 7.10 -9.74 11.13
C PHE A 260 7.70 -11.00 11.75
N GLN A 261 6.94 -11.66 12.66
CA GLN A 261 7.36 -12.92 13.27
C GLN A 261 7.53 -14.02 12.21
N ALA A 262 6.56 -14.19 11.33
CA ALA A 262 6.60 -15.21 10.28
C ALA A 262 7.82 -15.04 9.34
N ILE A 263 8.10 -13.81 8.89
CA ILE A 263 9.29 -13.51 8.06
C ILE A 263 10.58 -13.81 8.82
N LYS A 264 10.67 -13.43 10.11
CA LYS A 264 11.88 -13.70 10.93
C LYS A 264 12.15 -15.19 11.11
N VAL A 265 11.08 -15.95 11.44
CA VAL A 265 11.18 -17.39 11.62
C VAL A 265 11.59 -18.07 10.31
N PHE A 266 10.93 -17.73 9.20
CA PHE A 266 11.25 -18.27 7.88
C PHE A 266 12.72 -18.01 7.50
N LYS A 267 13.20 -16.78 7.65
CA LYS A 267 14.61 -16.45 7.40
C LYS A 267 15.57 -17.27 8.28
N ARG A 268 15.19 -17.54 9.53
CA ARG A 268 16.03 -18.36 10.42
C ARG A 268 16.09 -19.80 9.97
N ILE A 269 14.97 -20.36 9.51
CA ILE A 269 14.92 -21.72 8.92
C ILE A 269 15.82 -21.79 7.68
N GLU A 270 15.74 -20.82 6.77
CA GLU A 270 16.59 -20.80 5.56
C GLU A 270 18.10 -20.68 5.87
N CYS A 271 18.47 -20.04 6.98
CA CYS A 271 19.86 -19.85 7.39
C CYS A 271 20.34 -20.95 8.36
N SER A 272 19.49 -21.91 8.77
CA SER A 272 19.92 -23.05 9.60
C SER A 272 20.75 -23.99 8.74
N LYS A 273 21.96 -24.32 9.25
CA LYS A 273 22.84 -25.34 8.66
C LYS A 273 22.35 -26.72 9.02
#